data_2a1c1e28327d6ba2130facdac4a4fb2d
#
_entry.id   2a1c1e28327d6ba2130facdac4a4fb2d
#
_cell.length_a   1.000
_cell.length_b   1.000
_cell.length_c   1.000
_cell.angle_alpha   90.00
_cell.angle_beta   90.00
_cell.angle_gamma   90.00
#
_symmetry.space_group_name_H-M   'P 1'
#
loop_
_entity.id
_entity.type
_entity.pdbx_description
1 polymer ?
#
loop_
_entity_poly.entity_id
_entity_poly.type
_entity_poly.pdbx_seq_one_letter_code
_entity_poly.pdbx_strand_id
1 'polypeptide(L)' 'MEKIDKLDRQILNIISKNARIPFKDVAEECGVSRAAIHQRVQRMIDMNVIVGSGYHIT' A
#
# COMPACT_ATOMS: atom_id res chain seq x y z
N MET A 1 5.87 11.42 -14.41
CA MET A 1 6.31 10.36 -13.86
C MET A 1 5.84 10.20 -12.49
N GLU A 2 5.50 9.09 -12.09
CA GLU A 2 5.03 8.89 -10.87
C GLU A 2 6.01 8.86 -9.94
N LYS A 3 5.77 9.25 -8.77
CA LYS A 3 6.70 9.26 -7.81
C LYS A 3 6.42 8.29 -6.80
N ILE A 4 7.09 7.20 -6.78
CA ILE A 4 6.97 6.17 -5.78
C ILE A 4 8.06 6.38 -4.79
N ASP A 5 7.71 6.82 -3.58
CA ASP A 5 8.68 7.08 -2.55
C ASP A 5 9.21 5.80 -1.94
N LYS A 6 10.24 5.93 -1.13
CA LYS A 6 10.78 4.81 -0.43
C LYS A 6 9.71 4.15 0.43
N LEU A 7 8.86 4.94 1.06
CA LEU A 7 7.79 4.41 1.87
C LEU A 7 6.82 3.58 1.01
N ASP A 8 6.50 4.09 -0.15
CA ASP A 8 5.59 3.38 -1.06
C ASP A 8 6.19 2.04 -1.46
N ARG A 9 7.47 2.00 -1.71
CA ARG A 9 8.12 0.77 -2.08
C ARG A 9 8.11 -0.22 -0.94
N GLN A 10 8.30 0.27 0.27
CA GLN A 10 8.26 -0.58 1.43
C GLN A 10 6.89 -1.20 1.58
N ILE A 11 5.85 -0.40 1.40
CA ILE A 11 4.49 -0.89 1.49
C ILE A 11 4.23 -1.96 0.45
N LEU A 12 4.65 -1.69 -0.77
CA LEU A 12 4.44 -2.66 -1.85
C LEU A 12 5.15 -3.97 -1.57
N ASN A 13 6.34 -3.88 -1.04
CA ASN A 13 7.11 -5.05 -0.73
C ASN A 13 6.42 -5.90 0.34
N ILE A 14 5.91 -5.25 1.36
CA ILE A 14 5.23 -5.95 2.43
C ILE A 14 3.95 -6.61 1.92
N ILE A 15 3.18 -5.87 1.16
CA ILE A 15 1.93 -6.39 0.65
C ILE A 15 2.14 -7.52 -0.33
N SER A 16 3.20 -7.46 -1.10
CA SER A 16 3.46 -8.51 -2.07
C SER A 16 3.82 -9.81 -1.38
N LYS A 17 4.36 -9.73 -0.17
CA LYS A 17 4.68 -10.93 0.55
C LYS A 17 3.50 -11.45 1.33
N ASN A 18 2.63 -10.55 1.76
CA ASN A 18 1.50 -10.97 2.56
C ASN A 18 0.33 -10.06 2.22
N ALA A 19 -0.44 -10.46 1.24
CA ALA A 19 -1.53 -9.63 0.76
C ALA A 19 -2.64 -9.44 1.78
N ARG A 20 -2.67 -10.27 2.81
CA ARG A 20 -3.71 -10.14 3.80
C ARG A 20 -3.29 -9.40 5.04
N ILE A 21 -2.09 -8.87 5.06
CA ILE A 21 -1.59 -8.19 6.22
C ILE A 21 -2.44 -6.97 6.51
N PRO A 22 -2.86 -6.74 7.75
CA PRO A 22 -3.66 -5.55 8.06
C PRO A 22 -2.80 -4.31 7.99
N PHE A 23 -3.42 -3.20 7.69
CA PHE A 23 -2.70 -1.93 7.57
C PHE A 23 -2.00 -1.57 8.87
N LYS A 24 -2.56 -1.97 9.99
CA LYS A 24 -1.95 -1.70 11.25
C LYS A 24 -0.55 -2.30 11.31
N ASP A 25 -0.42 -3.53 10.83
CA ASP A 25 0.88 -4.19 10.84
C ASP A 25 1.82 -3.56 9.84
N VAL A 26 1.31 -3.18 8.69
CA VAL A 26 2.12 -2.50 7.69
C VAL A 26 2.66 -1.20 8.28
N ALA A 27 1.81 -0.48 8.99
CA ALA A 27 2.22 0.78 9.59
C ALA A 27 3.34 0.57 10.60
N GLU A 28 3.23 -0.48 11.38
CA GLU A 28 4.26 -0.75 12.36
C GLU A 28 5.57 -1.12 11.69
N GLU A 29 5.50 -1.90 10.64
CA GLU A 29 6.70 -2.26 9.92
C GLU A 29 7.37 -1.05 9.31
N CYS A 30 6.60 -0.12 8.83
CA CYS A 30 7.14 1.06 8.18
C CYS A 30 7.44 2.20 9.15
N GLY A 31 6.99 2.08 10.39
CA GLY A 31 7.25 3.12 11.37
C GLY A 31 6.45 4.38 11.15
N VAL A 32 5.24 4.23 10.61
CA VAL A 32 4.38 5.38 10.36
C VAL A 32 2.99 5.07 10.88
N SER A 33 2.11 6.04 10.81
CA SER A 33 0.76 5.84 11.31
C SER A 33 -0.07 5.06 10.31
N ARG A 34 -1.14 4.47 10.79
CA ARG A 34 -2.02 3.73 9.93
C ARG A 34 -2.66 4.63 8.90
N ALA A 35 -2.98 5.86 9.31
CA ALA A 35 -3.55 6.81 8.38
C ALA A 35 -2.60 7.09 7.22
N ALA A 36 -1.31 7.15 7.50
CA ALA A 36 -0.34 7.38 6.45
C ALA A 36 -0.32 6.22 5.47
N ILE A 37 -0.45 5.00 5.97
CA ILE A 37 -0.49 3.83 5.11
C ILE A 37 -1.74 3.88 4.22
N HIS A 38 -2.89 4.23 4.81
CA HIS A 38 -4.12 4.34 4.04
C HIS A 38 -3.97 5.35 2.91
N GLN A 39 -3.39 6.49 3.20
CA GLN A 39 -3.22 7.51 2.19
C GLN A 39 -2.32 7.06 1.08
N ARG A 40 -1.23 6.40 1.44
CA ARG A 40 -0.29 5.95 0.42
C ARG A 40 -0.86 4.86 -0.45
N VAL A 41 -1.57 3.93 0.17
CA VAL A 41 -2.16 2.84 -0.60
C VAL A 41 -3.23 3.38 -1.55
N GLN A 42 -4.06 4.31 -1.05
CA GLN A 42 -5.08 4.89 -1.90
C GLN A 42 -4.47 5.63 -3.07
N ARG A 43 -3.39 6.35 -2.82
CA ARG A 43 -2.72 7.07 -3.87
C ARG A 43 -2.16 6.12 -4.92
N MET A 44 -1.59 5.01 -4.48
CA MET A 44 -1.03 4.04 -5.41
C MET A 44 -2.11 3.36 -6.22
N ILE A 45 -3.27 3.15 -5.63
CA ILE A 45 -4.39 2.60 -6.38
C ILE A 45 -4.83 3.59 -7.45
N ASP A 46 -4.93 4.85 -7.08
CA ASP A 46 -5.34 5.89 -8.01
C ASP A 46 -4.36 6.02 -9.17
N MET A 47 -3.10 5.73 -8.92
CA MET A 47 -2.10 5.82 -9.96
C MET A 47 -1.92 4.51 -10.70
N ASN A 48 -2.76 3.54 -10.39
CA ASN A 48 -2.69 2.23 -11.03
C ASN A 48 -1.39 1.49 -10.74
N VAL A 49 -0.73 1.83 -9.68
CA VAL A 49 0.45 1.10 -9.26
C VAL A 49 0.02 -0.18 -8.58
N ILE A 50 -1.09 -0.10 -7.82
CA ILE A 50 -1.64 -1.26 -7.19
C ILE A 50 -3.00 -1.48 -7.78
N VAL A 51 -3.27 -2.69 -8.20
CA VAL A 51 -4.59 -3.00 -8.70
C VAL A 51 -5.47 -3.22 -7.50
N GLY A 52 -6.55 -2.57 -7.45
CA GLY A 52 -7.46 -2.71 -6.33
C GLY A 52 -7.88 -4.14 -6.24
N SER A 53 -7.40 -4.79 -5.26
CA SER A 53 -7.61 -6.18 -5.22
C SER A 53 -9.01 -6.52 -5.04
N GLY A 54 -9.39 -7.55 -5.51
CA GLY A 54 -10.65 -8.08 -5.25
C GLY A 54 -11.75 -7.36 -5.90
N TYR A 55 -11.43 -6.46 -6.57
CA TYR A 55 -12.51 -5.78 -7.11
C TYR A 55 -12.85 -6.23 -8.44
N HIS A 56 -12.79 -6.39 -8.62
CA HIS A 56 -13.16 -6.59 -9.49
C HIS A 56 -14.02 -6.94 -9.80
N ILE A 57 -14.22 -7.03 -10.06
CA ILE A 57 -14.77 -7.31 -10.26
C ILE A 57 -15.46 -7.48 -10.70
N THR A 58 -15.67 -7.57 -11.23
CA THR A 58 -16.16 -7.68 -11.74
C THR A 58 -16.52 -7.88 -12.01
#